data_58d786c1212868028295cf9c52d23511
#
_entry.id   58d786c1212868028295cf9c52d23511
#
_cell.length_a   1.000
_cell.length_b   1.000
_cell.length_c   1.000
_cell.angle_alpha   90.00
_cell.angle_beta   90.00
_cell.angle_gamma   90.00
#
_symmetry.space_group_name_H-M   'P 1'
#
loop_
_entity.id
_entity.type
_entity.pdbx_description
1 polymer ?
#
loop_
_entity_poly.entity_id
_entity_poly.type
_entity_poly.pdbx_seq_one_letter_code
_entity_poly.pdbx_strand_id
1 'polypeptide(L)'
;MVVALTSDGRIVLVEEFRPAVNASVICLPAGLVGDEGPEDAASAARRELSEETGWEAPSLELLGRGPGSAGMSSEIVTFFAARDVRPTGQQGERERSEIRVHVVAVPELVRWTRRKENAGVLIDPKVWAGLFLAGSRP
;
A
#
# COMPACT_ATOMS: atom_id res chain seq x y z
N MET A 1 -2.10 -6.21 -0.10
CA MET A 1 -1.36 -4.98 0.29
C MET A 1 0.11 -5.14 0.01
N VAL A 2 0.76 -4.08 -0.48
CA VAL A 2 2.16 -4.12 -0.90
C VAL A 2 2.99 -3.11 -0.12
N VAL A 3 4.02 -3.57 0.59
CA VAL A 3 5.08 -2.72 1.15
C VAL A 3 6.09 -2.48 0.05
N ALA A 4 5.88 -1.42 -0.72
CA ALA A 4 6.68 -1.08 -1.89
C ALA A 4 7.86 -0.18 -1.50
N LEU A 5 9.08 -0.73 -1.55
CA LEU A 5 10.32 -0.08 -1.15
C LEU A 5 11.23 0.16 -2.35
N THR A 6 11.70 1.38 -2.51
CA THR A 6 12.68 1.75 -3.52
C THR A 6 14.09 1.37 -3.09
N SER A 7 15.02 1.25 -4.02
CA SER A 7 16.44 0.93 -3.73
C SER A 7 17.16 1.98 -2.88
N ASP A 8 16.64 3.22 -2.85
CA ASP A 8 17.18 4.31 -2.02
C ASP A 8 16.45 4.46 -0.66
N GLY A 9 15.69 3.45 -0.24
CA GLY A 9 15.09 3.37 1.10
C GLY A 9 13.84 4.23 1.30
N ARG A 10 13.05 4.47 0.25
CA ARG A 10 11.74 5.12 0.35
C ARG A 10 10.62 4.10 0.25
N ILE A 11 9.47 4.45 0.82
CA ILE A 11 8.22 3.70 0.69
C ILE A 11 7.25 4.43 -0.22
N VAL A 12 6.55 3.68 -1.08
CA VAL A 12 5.45 4.18 -1.91
C VAL A 12 4.14 3.96 -1.16
N LEU A 13 3.38 5.03 -0.98
CA LEU A 13 2.09 5.05 -0.28
C LEU A 13 1.04 5.69 -1.17
N VAL A 14 -0.21 5.39 -0.92
CA VAL A 14 -1.36 6.01 -1.58
C VAL A 14 -2.20 6.78 -0.57
N GLU A 15 -2.78 7.91 -1.01
CA GLU A 15 -3.75 8.70 -0.25
C GLU A 15 -5.01 8.80 -1.09
N GLU A 16 -6.14 8.36 -0.55
CA GLU A 16 -7.44 8.45 -1.19
C GLU A 16 -8.54 8.82 -0.19
N PHE A 17 -9.64 9.37 -0.68
CA PHE A 17 -10.80 9.65 0.16
C PHE A 17 -11.60 8.37 0.41
N ARG A 18 -11.81 8.03 1.69
CA ARG A 18 -12.58 6.87 2.12
C ARG A 18 -13.94 7.31 2.69
N PRO A 19 -15.05 7.10 1.95
CA PRO A 19 -16.39 7.54 2.38
C PRO A 19 -16.79 6.97 3.75
N ALA A 20 -16.43 5.73 4.05
CA ALA A 20 -16.79 5.08 5.32
C ALA A 20 -16.29 5.82 6.57
N VAL A 21 -15.17 6.52 6.48
CA VAL A 21 -14.59 7.33 7.56
C VAL A 21 -14.68 8.83 7.28
N ASN A 22 -15.25 9.21 6.12
CA ASN A 22 -15.41 10.59 5.65
C ASN A 22 -14.09 11.40 5.73
N ALA A 23 -12.97 10.80 5.35
CA ALA A 23 -11.64 11.40 5.41
C ALA A 23 -10.71 10.82 4.33
N SER A 24 -9.68 11.58 3.97
CA SER A 24 -8.54 11.03 3.24
C SER A 24 -7.74 10.09 4.14
N VAL A 25 -7.34 8.94 3.59
CA VAL A 25 -6.57 7.92 4.31
C VAL A 25 -5.30 7.61 3.53
N ILE A 26 -4.17 7.58 4.22
CA ILE A 26 -2.91 7.09 3.68
C ILE A 26 -2.79 5.61 4.01
N CYS A 27 -2.56 4.79 2.99
CA CYS A 27 -2.41 3.35 3.10
C CYS A 27 -1.29 2.80 2.19
N LEU A 28 -1.01 1.52 2.35
CA LEU A 28 -0.21 0.76 1.40
C LEU A 28 -1.03 0.53 0.12
N PRO A 29 -0.43 0.49 -1.08
CA PRO A 29 -1.12 0.06 -2.29
C PRO A 29 -1.81 -1.29 -2.09
N ALA A 30 -3.10 -1.38 -2.45
CA ALA A 30 -3.92 -2.55 -2.16
C ALA A 30 -5.22 -2.60 -2.93
N GLY A 31 -5.60 -3.78 -3.40
CA GLY A 31 -6.90 -4.04 -3.98
C GLY A 31 -7.42 -5.43 -3.66
N LEU A 32 -8.56 -5.77 -4.24
CA LEU A 32 -9.23 -7.04 -4.04
C LEU A 32 -8.63 -8.12 -4.95
N VAL A 33 -8.53 -9.33 -4.43
CA VAL A 33 -8.13 -10.50 -5.22
C VAL A 33 -9.37 -11.02 -5.97
N GLY A 34 -9.27 -11.12 -7.30
CA GLY A 34 -10.32 -11.72 -8.12
C GLY A 34 -11.44 -10.78 -8.54
N ASP A 35 -11.31 -9.47 -8.39
CA ASP A 35 -12.30 -8.49 -8.86
C ASP A 35 -12.31 -8.33 -10.40
N GLU A 36 -11.20 -8.59 -11.06
CA GLU A 36 -11.10 -8.61 -12.52
C GLU A 36 -11.12 -10.03 -13.13
N GLY A 37 -11.34 -11.05 -12.31
CA GLY A 37 -11.36 -12.46 -12.73
C GLY A 37 -10.47 -13.34 -11.85
N PRO A 38 -10.34 -14.65 -12.20
CA PRO A 38 -9.53 -15.57 -11.41
C PRO A 38 -8.04 -15.17 -11.44
N GLU A 39 -7.51 -14.74 -10.30
CA GLU A 39 -6.10 -14.42 -10.10
C GLU A 39 -5.63 -14.85 -8.71
N ASP A 40 -4.33 -15.07 -8.54
CA ASP A 40 -3.74 -15.28 -7.22
C ASP A 40 -3.41 -13.94 -6.52
N ALA A 41 -3.20 -14.00 -5.22
CA ALA A 41 -2.96 -12.78 -4.42
C ALA A 41 -1.67 -12.03 -4.82
N ALA A 42 -0.67 -12.70 -5.37
CA ALA A 42 0.55 -12.04 -5.81
C ALA A 42 0.35 -11.31 -7.14
N SER A 43 -0.43 -11.91 -8.05
CA SER A 43 -0.83 -11.28 -9.32
C SER A 43 -1.66 -10.03 -9.07
N ALA A 44 -2.70 -10.13 -8.21
CA ALA A 44 -3.50 -8.98 -7.78
C ALA A 44 -2.62 -7.89 -7.18
N ALA A 45 -1.70 -8.23 -6.28
CA ALA A 45 -0.80 -7.27 -5.65
C ALA A 45 0.11 -6.54 -6.65
N ARG A 46 0.57 -7.22 -7.72
CA ARG A 46 1.34 -6.57 -8.80
C ARG A 46 0.50 -5.60 -9.61
N ARG A 47 -0.69 -6.04 -10.01
CA ARG A 47 -1.63 -5.25 -10.77
C ARG A 47 -1.97 -3.97 -10.02
N GLU A 48 -2.42 -4.08 -8.78
CA GLU A 48 -2.79 -2.95 -7.93
C GLU A 48 -1.63 -1.97 -7.69
N LEU A 49 -0.42 -2.48 -7.41
CA LEU A 49 0.76 -1.62 -7.29
C LEU A 49 0.95 -0.76 -8.54
N SER A 50 0.84 -1.38 -9.73
CA SER A 50 1.02 -0.69 -10.99
C SER A 50 -0.11 0.32 -11.26
N GLU A 51 -1.37 -0.09 -11.09
CA GLU A 51 -2.55 0.72 -11.40
C GLU A 51 -2.68 1.91 -10.47
N GLU A 52 -2.61 1.67 -9.15
CA GLU A 52 -2.75 2.75 -8.16
C GLU A 52 -1.58 3.71 -8.14
N THR A 53 -0.37 3.23 -8.40
CA THR A 53 0.84 4.03 -8.15
C THR A 53 1.66 4.36 -9.40
N GLY A 54 1.54 3.60 -10.48
CA GLY A 54 2.47 3.67 -11.61
C GLY A 54 3.87 3.16 -11.28
N TRP A 55 3.98 2.26 -10.29
CA TRP A 55 5.23 1.61 -9.90
C TRP A 55 5.15 0.11 -10.14
N GLU A 56 6.27 -0.51 -10.46
CA GLU A 56 6.41 -1.95 -10.63
C GLU A 56 7.48 -2.55 -9.74
N ALA A 57 7.35 -3.85 -9.46
CA ALA A 57 8.28 -4.62 -8.64
C ALA A 57 8.90 -5.77 -9.45
N PRO A 58 10.22 -6.01 -9.34
CA PRO A 58 10.85 -7.17 -9.97
C PRO A 58 10.35 -8.49 -9.34
N SER A 59 10.05 -8.48 -8.04
CA SER A 59 9.52 -9.63 -7.31
C SER A 59 8.65 -9.20 -6.15
N LEU A 60 7.77 -10.10 -5.69
CA LEU A 60 7.00 -9.96 -4.46
C LEU A 60 7.36 -11.10 -3.50
N GLU A 61 7.59 -10.75 -2.25
CA GLU A 61 7.81 -11.68 -1.14
C GLU A 61 6.58 -11.69 -0.24
N LEU A 62 5.99 -12.86 0.02
CA LEU A 62 4.90 -13.00 0.98
C LEU A 62 5.41 -12.75 2.40
N LEU A 63 4.89 -11.72 3.07
CA LEU A 63 5.26 -11.39 4.45
C LEU A 63 4.35 -12.10 5.48
N GLY A 64 3.06 -12.17 5.18
CA GLY A 64 2.08 -12.79 6.08
C GLY A 64 0.66 -12.45 5.67
N ARG A 65 -0.29 -13.04 6.41
CA ARG A 65 -1.70 -12.78 6.23
C ARG A 65 -2.47 -12.88 7.54
N GLY A 66 -3.57 -12.15 7.62
CA GLY A 66 -4.42 -12.20 8.81
C GLY A 66 -5.68 -11.38 8.60
N PRO A 67 -6.67 -11.50 9.50
CA PRO A 67 -7.88 -10.71 9.43
C PRO A 67 -7.59 -9.22 9.68
N GLY A 68 -8.17 -8.35 8.84
CA GLY A 68 -8.08 -6.90 9.03
C GLY A 68 -8.85 -6.41 10.25
N SER A 69 -10.01 -7.03 10.53
CA SER A 69 -10.88 -6.76 11.67
C SER A 69 -11.67 -8.01 12.03
N ALA A 70 -11.08 -8.92 12.80
CA ALA A 70 -11.63 -10.25 13.09
C ALA A 70 -13.02 -10.24 13.75
N GLY A 71 -13.39 -9.17 14.45
CA GLY A 71 -14.72 -9.03 15.08
C GLY A 71 -15.80 -8.43 14.16
N MET A 72 -15.44 -7.91 12.99
CA MET A 72 -16.34 -7.12 12.14
C MET A 72 -16.43 -7.63 10.71
N SER A 73 -15.40 -8.29 10.19
CA SER A 73 -15.26 -8.66 8.79
C SER A 73 -14.56 -10.01 8.64
N SER A 74 -14.93 -10.75 7.61
CA SER A 74 -14.22 -11.96 7.16
C SER A 74 -13.04 -11.67 6.23
N GLU A 75 -12.72 -10.40 5.99
CA GLU A 75 -11.60 -9.99 5.16
C GLU A 75 -10.28 -10.55 5.68
N ILE A 76 -9.51 -11.17 4.79
CA ILE A 76 -8.14 -11.59 5.06
C ILE A 76 -7.19 -10.70 4.28
N VAL A 77 -6.42 -9.90 4.98
CA VAL A 77 -5.36 -9.07 4.42
C VAL A 77 -4.11 -9.91 4.21
N THR A 78 -3.56 -9.89 3.01
CA THR A 78 -2.26 -10.49 2.66
C THR A 78 -1.24 -9.40 2.41
N PHE A 79 -0.10 -9.47 3.09
CA PHE A 79 1.01 -8.52 2.94
C PHE A 79 2.12 -9.10 2.08
N PHE A 80 2.58 -8.32 1.12
CA PHE A 80 3.76 -8.59 0.31
C PHE A 80 4.80 -7.48 0.48
N ALA A 81 6.08 -7.85 0.49
CA ALA A 81 7.16 -6.89 0.26
C ALA A 81 7.48 -6.84 -1.23
N ALA A 82 7.61 -5.64 -1.76
CA ALA A 82 8.13 -5.33 -3.07
C ALA A 82 9.39 -4.48 -2.89
N ARG A 83 10.56 -5.03 -3.19
CA ARG A 83 11.84 -4.32 -3.06
C ARG A 83 12.30 -3.83 -4.42
N ASP A 84 13.09 -2.75 -4.42
CA ASP A 84 13.67 -2.15 -5.64
C ASP A 84 12.60 -1.75 -6.66
N VAL A 85 11.43 -1.29 -6.16
CA VAL A 85 10.36 -0.84 -7.03
C VAL A 85 10.81 0.36 -7.87
N ARG A 86 10.29 0.45 -9.09
CA ARG A 86 10.65 1.49 -10.07
C ARG A 86 9.41 2.12 -10.66
N PRO A 87 9.41 3.45 -10.93
CA PRO A 87 8.29 4.10 -11.58
C PRO A 87 8.22 3.66 -13.06
N THR A 88 7.02 3.32 -13.52
CA THR A 88 6.72 3.10 -14.94
C THR A 88 6.17 4.34 -15.61
N GLY A 89 5.67 5.29 -14.81
CA GLY A 89 4.95 6.46 -15.27
C GLY A 89 3.54 6.19 -15.80
N GLN A 90 3.07 4.95 -15.65
CA GLN A 90 1.76 4.49 -16.15
C GLN A 90 0.82 4.14 -14.98
N GLN A 91 0.35 5.17 -14.27
CA GLN A 91 -0.78 5.00 -13.33
C GLN A 91 -2.09 4.89 -14.12
N GLY A 92 -3.03 4.06 -13.67
CA GLY A 92 -4.36 3.95 -14.25
C GLY A 92 -5.08 5.31 -14.34
N GLU A 93 -5.90 5.52 -15.37
CA GLU A 93 -6.58 6.83 -15.58
C GLU A 93 -7.53 7.17 -14.44
N ARG A 94 -8.29 6.19 -13.95
CA ARG A 94 -9.20 6.35 -12.82
C ARG A 94 -8.42 6.66 -11.55
N GLU A 95 -7.44 5.85 -11.23
CA GLU A 95 -6.60 5.95 -10.04
C GLU A 95 -5.86 7.30 -10.01
N ARG A 96 -5.40 7.80 -11.17
CA ARG A 96 -4.74 9.11 -11.29
C ARG A 96 -5.62 10.27 -10.86
N SER A 97 -6.94 10.17 -10.99
CA SER A 97 -7.88 11.20 -10.56
C SER A 97 -8.30 11.10 -9.10
N GLU A 98 -8.25 9.91 -8.51
CA GLU A 98 -8.78 9.62 -7.17
C GLU A 98 -7.68 9.36 -6.12
N ILE A 99 -6.52 8.87 -6.56
CA ILE A 99 -5.41 8.45 -5.69
C ILE A 99 -4.20 9.38 -5.85
N ARG A 100 -3.71 9.88 -4.73
CA ARG A 100 -2.45 10.62 -4.68
C ARG A 100 -1.32 9.71 -4.18
N VAL A 101 -0.29 9.56 -5.00
CA VAL A 101 0.90 8.77 -4.67
C VAL A 101 1.91 9.59 -3.86
N HIS A 102 2.44 9.01 -2.80
CA HIS A 102 3.51 9.57 -1.98
C HIS A 102 4.72 8.65 -1.95
N VAL A 103 5.90 9.22 -2.11
CA VAL A 103 7.18 8.51 -2.00
C VAL A 103 7.98 9.15 -0.87
N VAL A 104 8.10 8.43 0.25
CA VAL A 104 8.59 8.98 1.52
C VAL A 104 9.79 8.18 2.02
N ALA A 105 10.87 8.85 2.43
CA ALA A 105 12.01 8.17 3.04
C ALA A 105 11.57 7.48 4.34
N VAL A 106 11.88 6.18 4.49
CA VAL A 106 11.45 5.39 5.65
C VAL A 106 11.87 6.02 6.99
N PRO A 107 13.09 6.57 7.14
CA PRO A 107 13.47 7.26 8.38
C PRO A 107 12.64 8.51 8.71
N GLU A 108 12.06 9.15 7.69
CA GLU A 108 11.23 10.35 7.85
C GLU A 108 9.73 10.05 8.01
N LEU A 109 9.33 8.80 7.84
CA LEU A 109 7.92 8.42 7.73
C LEU A 109 7.10 8.82 8.96
N VAL A 110 7.61 8.59 10.17
CA VAL A 110 6.91 8.96 11.42
C VAL A 110 6.67 10.48 11.51
N ARG A 111 7.66 11.28 11.13
CA ARG A 111 7.51 12.74 11.12
C ARG A 111 6.53 13.18 10.02
N TRP A 112 6.61 12.56 8.87
CA TRP A 112 5.76 12.86 7.73
C TRP A 112 4.29 12.52 8.02
N THR A 113 3.99 11.34 8.57
CA THR A 113 2.62 10.94 8.93
C THR A 113 2.01 11.85 9.99
N ARG A 114 2.77 12.26 11.03
CA ARG A 114 2.29 13.22 12.02
C ARG A 114 1.87 14.57 11.40
N ARG A 115 2.60 15.03 10.38
CA ARG A 115 2.19 16.26 9.65
C ARG A 115 0.88 16.05 8.90
N LYS A 116 0.68 14.86 8.31
CA LYS A 116 -0.57 14.51 7.62
C LYS A 116 -1.74 14.41 8.59
N GLU A 117 -1.55 13.76 9.73
CA GLU A 117 -2.56 13.68 10.80
C GLU A 117 -2.97 15.06 11.32
N ASN A 118 -2.01 15.96 11.53
CA ASN A 118 -2.29 17.35 11.91
C ASN A 118 -3.07 18.13 10.84
N ALA A 119 -3.03 17.68 9.58
CA ALA A 119 -3.82 18.22 8.47
C ALA A 119 -5.17 17.49 8.27
N GLY A 120 -5.54 16.57 9.18
CA GLY A 120 -6.82 15.85 9.13
C GLY A 120 -6.82 14.58 8.25
N VAL A 121 -5.66 14.12 7.81
CA VAL A 121 -5.53 12.88 7.04
C VAL A 121 -5.32 11.70 8.00
N LEU A 122 -6.04 10.61 7.81
CA LEU A 122 -5.87 9.41 8.62
C LEU A 122 -4.74 8.53 8.05
N ILE A 123 -4.09 7.78 8.94
CA ILE A 123 -3.07 6.79 8.56
C ILE A 123 -3.62 5.39 8.87
N ASP A 124 -3.70 4.54 7.86
CA ASP A 124 -4.09 3.15 8.06
C ASP A 124 -3.02 2.43 8.92
N PRO A 125 -3.38 1.84 10.06
CA PRO A 125 -2.44 1.10 10.92
C PRO A 125 -1.69 -0.02 10.19
N LYS A 126 -2.23 -0.53 9.09
CA LYS A 126 -1.60 -1.56 8.27
C LYS A 126 -0.30 -1.08 7.58
N VAL A 127 -0.09 0.24 7.45
CA VAL A 127 1.19 0.81 7.01
C VAL A 127 2.31 0.39 7.98
N TRP A 128 2.08 0.52 9.28
CA TRP A 128 3.05 0.15 10.31
C TRP A 128 3.23 -1.36 10.44
N ALA A 129 2.12 -2.10 10.38
CA ALA A 129 2.14 -3.56 10.40
C ALA A 129 2.96 -4.12 9.22
N GLY A 130 2.73 -3.61 8.01
CA GLY A 130 3.46 -4.01 6.82
C GLY A 130 4.95 -3.70 6.90
N LEU A 131 5.31 -2.49 7.34
CA LEU A 131 6.72 -2.10 7.52
C LEU A 131 7.43 -2.96 8.57
N PHE A 132 6.78 -3.24 9.70
CA PHE A 132 7.35 -4.13 10.72
C PHE A 132 7.62 -5.51 10.14
N LEU A 133 6.66 -6.09 9.42
CA LEU A 133 6.83 -7.40 8.77
C LEU A 133 7.96 -7.40 7.73
N ALA A 134 8.09 -6.33 6.94
CA ALA A 134 9.13 -6.19 5.93
C ALA A 134 10.54 -6.02 6.52
N GLY A 135 10.65 -5.40 7.71
CA GLY A 135 11.91 -5.21 8.44
C GLY A 135 12.29 -6.37 9.37
N SER A 136 11.34 -7.26 9.70
CA SER A 136 11.56 -8.36 10.66
C SER A 136 12.13 -9.63 10.01
N ARG A 137 12.31 -9.64 8.70
CA ARG A 137 12.91 -10.78 7.98
C ARG A 137 14.35 -10.46 7.60
N PRO A 138 15.28 -11.42 7.83
CA PRO A 138 16.69 -11.28 7.50
C PRO A 138 16.94 -11.17 6.00
#